data_79848620c107f7f066d91efe4d3bf332
#
_entry.id   79848620c107f7f066d91efe4d3bf332
#
_cell.length_a   1.000
_cell.length_b   1.000
_cell.length_c   1.000
_cell.angle_alpha   90.00
_cell.angle_beta   90.00
_cell.angle_gamma   90.00
#
_symmetry.space_group_name_H-M   'P 1'
#
loop_
_entity.id
_entity.type
_entity.pdbx_description
1 polymer ?
#
loop_
_entity_poly.entity_id
_entity_poly.type
_entity_poly.pdbx_seq_one_letter_code
_entity_poly.pdbx_strand_id
1 'polypeptide(L)'
;MPSQALSQYDISWSRWALLALALVLWPGSPALAADEPDLIFRRSTVFKLLSPNDKLATYGVDDPEVEGVACHFTVPEKGGFKGWLGLAEEVSDISLACRQIAPIRFKNKMEQGDDMFRQRRSLFFKKMQIVRGCDAKRNVLVYMVYSDRLIEGSPKNSTSSVPIMPWGAADNAVQKCGEFVH
;
A
#
# COMPACT_ATOMS: atom_id res chain seq x y z
N MET A 1 72.51 3.03 -46.01
CA MET A 1 71.29 3.46 -46.76
C MET A 1 70.11 2.90 -46.00
N PRO A 2 69.14 3.72 -45.75
CA PRO A 2 68.10 3.50 -44.73
C PRO A 2 66.83 2.99 -45.37
N SER A 3 65.97 2.38 -44.61
CA SER A 3 64.52 2.50 -44.86
C SER A 3 63.78 2.09 -43.59
N GLN A 4 63.25 3.00 -43.02
CA GLN A 4 61.88 3.34 -42.59
C GLN A 4 60.88 2.19 -42.54
N ALA A 5 60.40 1.93 -41.36
CA ALA A 5 59.08 1.39 -41.16
C ALA A 5 58.46 2.07 -39.94
N LEU A 6 57.71 3.14 -40.23
CA LEU A 6 56.87 3.85 -39.29
C LEU A 6 55.48 3.23 -39.29
N SER A 7 54.95 3.13 -38.09
CA SER A 7 53.56 3.44 -37.74
C SER A 7 52.43 2.62 -38.33
N GLN A 8 51.94 1.69 -37.57
CA GLN A 8 50.50 1.36 -37.57
C GLN A 8 50.06 0.99 -36.14
N TYR A 9 49.97 1.96 -35.28
CA TYR A 9 49.23 1.86 -34.03
C TYR A 9 48.44 3.15 -33.78
N ASP A 10 47.45 3.37 -34.59
CA ASP A 10 46.40 4.33 -34.22
C ASP A 10 45.17 3.96 -35.02
N ILE A 11 44.19 3.42 -34.43
CA ILE A 11 42.73 3.42 -34.69
C ILE A 11 42.10 2.21 -34.03
N SER A 12 42.02 2.19 -32.73
CA SER A 12 41.04 1.30 -32.11
C SER A 12 40.47 1.81 -30.75
N TRP A 13 40.96 2.90 -30.21
CA TRP A 13 40.50 3.41 -28.92
C TRP A 13 39.24 4.29 -29.00
N SER A 14 38.94 4.86 -30.12
CA SER A 14 37.78 5.76 -30.29
C SER A 14 36.44 5.05 -30.44
N ARG A 15 36.42 3.78 -30.84
CA ARG A 15 35.16 3.03 -31.05
C ARG A 15 34.57 2.43 -29.78
N TRP A 16 35.39 2.17 -28.76
CA TRP A 16 34.97 1.63 -27.48
C TRP A 16 34.47 2.69 -26.49
N ALA A 17 34.97 3.94 -26.64
CA ALA A 17 34.55 5.07 -25.79
C ALA A 17 33.11 5.52 -26.11
N LEU A 18 32.64 5.35 -27.36
CA LEU A 18 31.27 5.73 -27.76
C LEU A 18 30.21 4.68 -27.33
N LEU A 19 30.59 3.44 -27.09
CA LEU A 19 29.67 2.42 -26.63
C LEU A 19 29.45 2.48 -25.12
N ALA A 20 30.40 3.03 -24.37
CA ALA A 20 30.25 3.18 -22.90
C ALA A 20 29.33 4.35 -22.52
N LEU A 21 29.15 5.35 -23.36
CA LEU A 21 28.33 6.53 -23.08
C LEU A 21 26.84 6.34 -23.36
N ALA A 22 26.47 5.32 -24.15
CA ALA A 22 25.07 5.03 -24.50
C ALA A 22 24.30 4.26 -23.41
N LEU A 23 24.97 3.75 -22.38
CA LEU A 23 24.35 2.95 -21.30
C LEU A 23 23.84 3.77 -20.11
N VAL A 24 24.10 5.09 -20.08
CA VAL A 24 23.77 5.96 -18.94
C VAL A 24 22.43 6.68 -19.12
N LEU A 25 21.79 6.62 -20.27
CA LEU A 25 20.53 7.32 -20.57
C LEU A 25 19.33 6.36 -20.72
N TRP A 26 19.30 5.24 -20.02
CA TRP A 26 18.05 4.50 -19.86
C TRP A 26 17.18 5.30 -18.89
N PRO A 27 16.05 5.86 -19.32
CA PRO A 27 15.10 6.43 -18.37
C PRO A 27 14.67 5.29 -17.47
N GLY A 28 15.06 5.36 -16.20
CA GLY A 28 14.58 4.42 -15.19
C GLY A 28 13.07 4.36 -15.30
N SER A 29 12.52 3.19 -15.60
CA SER A 29 11.09 2.97 -15.53
C SER A 29 10.63 3.50 -14.17
N PRO A 30 9.56 4.30 -14.09
CA PRO A 30 9.01 4.68 -12.80
C PRO A 30 8.72 3.37 -12.07
N ALA A 31 9.45 3.11 -11.00
CA ALA A 31 9.07 2.06 -10.08
C ALA A 31 7.65 2.43 -9.66
N LEU A 32 6.67 1.59 -10.01
CA LEU A 32 5.33 1.67 -9.45
C LEU A 32 5.54 1.67 -7.94
N ALA A 33 5.41 2.84 -7.33
CA ALA A 33 5.35 2.97 -5.90
C ALA A 33 4.15 2.10 -5.50
N ALA A 34 4.41 0.99 -4.84
CA ALA A 34 3.34 0.28 -4.16
C ALA A 34 2.76 1.31 -3.19
N ASP A 35 1.44 1.53 -3.27
CA ASP A 35 0.74 2.50 -2.44
C ASP A 35 1.04 2.21 -0.98
N GLU A 36 1.98 2.97 -0.44
CA GLU A 36 2.28 2.94 0.98
C GLU A 36 1.20 3.78 1.67
N PRO A 37 0.58 3.29 2.78
CA PRO A 37 -0.46 4.04 3.43
C PRO A 37 0.04 5.40 3.88
N ASP A 38 -0.73 6.44 3.62
CA ASP A 38 -0.42 7.79 4.02
C ASP A 38 -0.60 7.97 5.53
N LEU A 39 0.47 8.36 6.21
CA LEU A 39 0.36 8.72 7.61
C LEU A 39 -0.39 10.03 7.76
N ILE A 40 -1.57 9.98 8.40
CA ILE A 40 -2.39 11.17 8.65
C ILE A 40 -1.94 11.89 9.93
N PHE A 41 -1.88 11.16 11.04
CA PHE A 41 -1.36 11.70 12.32
C PHE A 41 -0.94 10.60 13.28
N ARG A 42 -0.18 11.02 14.30
CA ARG A 42 0.18 10.19 15.47
C ARG A 42 -0.24 10.89 16.75
N ARG A 43 -0.72 10.12 17.73
CA ARG A 43 -1.05 10.62 19.06
C ARG A 43 -0.39 9.76 20.13
N SER A 44 0.38 10.38 21.04
CA SER A 44 0.91 9.68 22.21
C SER A 44 -0.22 9.34 23.17
N THR A 45 -0.23 8.09 23.66
CA THR A 45 -1.26 7.57 24.57
C THR A 45 -0.76 7.48 26.01
N VAL A 46 0.55 7.30 26.19
CA VAL A 46 1.17 7.16 27.53
C VAL A 46 2.44 8.00 27.56
N PHE A 47 2.62 8.76 28.66
CA PHE A 47 3.85 9.45 28.95
C PHE A 47 4.81 8.52 29.70
N LYS A 48 5.99 8.27 29.16
CA LYS A 48 7.09 7.52 29.77
C LYS A 48 8.30 8.41 29.95
N LEU A 49 8.80 8.50 31.19
CA LEU A 49 9.86 9.45 31.55
C LEU A 49 11.23 9.10 30.91
N LEU A 50 11.52 7.83 30.65
CA LEU A 50 12.84 7.33 30.23
C LEU A 50 12.81 6.51 28.93
N SER A 51 11.70 6.45 28.21
CA SER A 51 11.60 5.74 26.94
C SER A 51 10.59 6.44 26.02
N PRO A 52 10.69 6.24 24.69
CA PRO A 52 9.69 6.75 23.76
C PRO A 52 8.28 6.26 24.12
N ASN A 53 7.32 7.18 24.03
CA ASN A 53 5.93 6.91 24.37
C ASN A 53 5.27 5.95 23.37
N ASP A 54 4.33 5.16 23.85
CA ASP A 54 3.40 4.44 22.99
C ASP A 54 2.48 5.45 22.27
N LYS A 55 2.14 5.17 21.02
CA LYS A 55 1.36 6.07 20.18
C LYS A 55 0.27 5.29 19.45
N LEU A 56 -0.77 5.99 19.06
CA LEU A 56 -1.69 5.57 18.03
C LEU A 56 -1.33 6.30 16.74
N ALA A 57 -1.21 5.57 15.64
CA ALA A 57 -0.98 6.13 14.31
C ALA A 57 -2.18 5.83 13.42
N THR A 58 -2.71 6.88 12.79
CA THR A 58 -3.81 6.77 11.82
C THR A 58 -3.26 6.96 10.42
N TYR A 59 -3.61 6.01 9.56
CA TYR A 59 -3.22 5.98 8.16
C TYR A 59 -4.43 6.04 7.26
N GLY A 60 -4.24 6.62 6.06
CA GLY A 60 -5.17 6.60 4.95
C GLY A 60 -4.68 5.69 3.83
N VAL A 61 -5.61 5.05 3.14
CA VAL A 61 -5.33 4.23 1.96
C VAL A 61 -6.55 4.25 1.04
N ASP A 62 -6.32 4.41 -0.26
CA ASP A 62 -7.37 4.28 -1.27
C ASP A 62 -7.49 2.82 -1.74
N ASP A 63 -8.67 2.43 -2.21
CA ASP A 63 -8.84 1.12 -2.83
C ASP A 63 -8.24 1.14 -4.25
N PRO A 64 -7.22 0.34 -4.55
CA PRO A 64 -6.57 0.35 -5.86
C PRO A 64 -7.47 -0.15 -7.00
N GLU A 65 -8.48 -0.97 -6.71
CA GLU A 65 -9.37 -1.58 -7.70
C GLU A 65 -10.76 -0.95 -7.74
N VAL A 66 -11.12 -0.18 -6.69
CA VAL A 66 -12.42 0.48 -6.60
C VAL A 66 -12.21 1.98 -6.36
N GLU A 67 -12.27 2.75 -7.42
CA GLU A 67 -12.18 4.20 -7.33
C GLU A 67 -13.33 4.79 -6.51
N GLY A 68 -13.06 5.89 -5.81
CA GLY A 68 -14.04 6.59 -5.02
C GLY A 68 -14.23 6.05 -3.60
N VAL A 69 -13.36 5.15 -3.14
CA VAL A 69 -13.32 4.68 -1.75
C VAL A 69 -11.99 5.00 -1.11
N ALA A 70 -12.03 5.61 0.07
CA ALA A 70 -10.88 5.76 0.96
C ALA A 70 -11.16 5.09 2.30
N CYS A 71 -10.14 4.44 2.85
CA CYS A 71 -10.17 3.81 4.15
C CYS A 71 -9.16 4.47 5.09
N HIS A 72 -9.55 4.66 6.34
CA HIS A 72 -8.66 5.06 7.42
C HIS A 72 -8.60 3.94 8.45
N PHE A 73 -7.40 3.63 8.90
CA PHE A 73 -7.18 2.65 9.95
C PHE A 73 -6.21 3.17 10.98
N THR A 74 -6.40 2.77 12.23
CA THR A 74 -5.55 3.17 13.35
C THR A 74 -4.91 1.94 13.96
N VAL A 75 -3.61 2.01 14.13
CA VAL A 75 -2.79 0.96 14.74
C VAL A 75 -1.96 1.53 15.89
N PRO A 76 -1.71 0.75 16.93
CA PRO A 76 -0.80 1.16 17.99
C PRO A 76 0.67 0.96 17.56
N GLU A 77 1.47 1.97 17.81
CA GLU A 77 2.93 1.94 17.69
C GLU A 77 3.54 1.93 19.07
N LYS A 78 4.22 0.85 19.45
CA LYS A 78 4.95 0.81 20.73
C LYS A 78 6.25 1.60 20.62
N GLY A 79 6.50 2.45 21.62
CA GLY A 79 7.75 3.16 21.79
C GLY A 79 8.85 2.27 22.41
N GLY A 80 10.11 2.74 22.30
CA GLY A 80 11.28 2.11 22.93
C GLY A 80 12.00 1.09 22.07
N PHE A 81 13.06 0.51 22.62
CA PHE A 81 13.98 -0.42 21.94
C PHE A 81 13.27 -1.69 21.45
N LYS A 82 12.28 -2.18 22.19
CA LYS A 82 11.48 -3.35 21.79
C LYS A 82 10.59 -3.06 20.59
N GLY A 83 10.05 -1.85 20.47
CA GLY A 83 9.30 -1.40 19.27
C GLY A 83 10.18 -1.31 18.04
N TRP A 84 11.41 -0.80 18.19
CA TRP A 84 12.40 -0.72 17.12
C TRP A 84 12.83 -2.10 16.57
N LEU A 85 12.94 -3.11 17.45
CA LEU A 85 13.26 -4.50 17.06
C LEU A 85 12.07 -5.28 16.50
N GLY A 86 10.85 -4.72 16.44
CA GLY A 86 9.66 -5.42 16.00
C GLY A 86 9.21 -6.58 16.91
N LEU A 87 9.79 -6.67 18.12
CA LEU A 87 9.56 -7.75 19.08
C LEU A 87 8.38 -7.48 20.04
N ALA A 88 7.83 -6.27 20.02
CA ALA A 88 6.85 -5.80 20.99
C ALA A 88 5.40 -5.80 20.48
N GLU A 89 5.07 -6.65 19.53
CA GLU A 89 3.72 -6.75 19.01
C GLU A 89 2.84 -7.69 19.85
N GLU A 90 2.21 -7.15 20.87
CA GLU A 90 0.95 -7.72 21.34
C GLU A 90 -0.13 -7.38 20.31
N VAL A 91 -1.01 -8.34 20.02
CA VAL A 91 -2.15 -8.17 19.11
C VAL A 91 -3.00 -7.01 19.65
N SER A 92 -2.95 -5.90 18.95
CA SER A 92 -3.66 -4.69 19.34
C SER A 92 -4.91 -4.54 18.51
N ASP A 93 -5.93 -3.93 19.08
CA ASP A 93 -7.17 -3.64 18.36
C ASP A 93 -6.87 -2.69 17.19
N ILE A 94 -7.33 -3.07 15.99
CA ILE A 94 -7.22 -2.28 14.79
C ILE A 94 -8.60 -1.70 14.51
N SER A 95 -8.70 -0.40 14.35
CA SER A 95 -9.94 0.24 13.88
C SER A 95 -9.88 0.46 12.36
N LEU A 96 -11.02 0.31 11.69
CA LEU A 96 -11.16 0.56 10.25
C LEU A 96 -12.40 1.41 10.00
N ALA A 97 -12.26 2.43 9.15
CA ALA A 97 -13.36 3.24 8.66
C ALA A 97 -13.15 3.54 7.18
N CYS A 98 -14.00 2.97 6.32
CA CYS A 98 -14.00 3.25 4.88
C CYS A 98 -15.20 4.12 4.51
N ARG A 99 -15.04 5.01 3.52
CA ARG A 99 -16.08 5.92 3.05
C ARG A 99 -16.02 6.06 1.54
N GLN A 100 -17.18 6.26 0.94
CA GLN A 100 -17.27 6.79 -0.40
C GLN A 100 -16.83 8.25 -0.38
N ILE A 101 -15.89 8.62 -1.24
CA ILE A 101 -15.31 9.97 -1.34
C ILE A 101 -15.44 10.57 -2.74
N ALA A 102 -15.88 9.76 -3.71
CA ALA A 102 -16.13 10.13 -5.10
C ALA A 102 -17.12 9.13 -5.73
N PRO A 103 -17.54 9.29 -7.00
CA PRO A 103 -18.28 8.27 -7.71
C PRO A 103 -17.56 6.93 -7.67
N ILE A 104 -18.26 5.85 -7.30
CA ILE A 104 -17.68 4.51 -7.28
C ILE A 104 -17.49 4.01 -8.71
N ARG A 105 -16.29 3.51 -9.03
CA ARG A 105 -15.95 2.87 -10.31
C ARG A 105 -15.10 1.64 -10.05
N PHE A 106 -15.57 0.48 -10.51
CA PHE A 106 -14.80 -0.75 -10.46
C PHE A 106 -13.87 -0.82 -11.68
N LYS A 107 -12.57 -1.02 -11.45
CA LYS A 107 -11.58 -1.18 -12.53
C LYS A 107 -11.60 -2.60 -13.10
N ASN A 108 -11.77 -3.57 -12.23
CA ASN A 108 -11.74 -4.99 -12.56
C ASN A 108 -12.84 -5.74 -11.82
N LYS A 109 -13.04 -7.01 -12.18
CA LYS A 109 -13.79 -7.94 -11.36
C LYS A 109 -12.97 -8.34 -10.14
N MET A 110 -13.65 -8.68 -9.05
CA MET A 110 -13.05 -9.05 -7.78
C MET A 110 -13.65 -10.36 -7.26
N GLU A 111 -12.93 -11.04 -6.39
CA GLU A 111 -13.43 -12.14 -5.60
C GLU A 111 -13.88 -11.66 -4.21
N GLN A 112 -14.76 -12.42 -3.56
CA GLN A 112 -15.15 -12.13 -2.19
C GLN A 112 -13.96 -12.37 -1.24
N GLY A 113 -13.58 -11.34 -0.50
CA GLY A 113 -12.44 -11.40 0.41
C GLY A 113 -11.09 -11.11 -0.25
N ASP A 114 -11.09 -10.55 -1.46
CA ASP A 114 -9.86 -10.11 -2.12
C ASP A 114 -9.08 -9.11 -1.27
N ASP A 115 -7.77 -9.27 -1.30
CA ASP A 115 -6.85 -8.32 -0.66
C ASP A 115 -6.98 -6.94 -1.32
N MET A 116 -7.49 -5.97 -0.57
CA MET A 116 -7.43 -4.56 -0.94
C MET A 116 -6.02 -4.00 -0.72
N PHE A 117 -5.40 -4.40 0.37
CA PHE A 117 -4.11 -3.88 0.77
C PHE A 117 -3.26 -5.00 1.39
N ARG A 118 -2.13 -5.28 0.73
CA ARG A 118 -1.13 -6.23 1.23
C ARG A 118 0.24 -5.59 1.15
N GLN A 119 0.69 -5.00 2.24
CA GLN A 119 2.02 -4.42 2.27
C GLN A 119 3.08 -5.45 2.67
N ARG A 120 3.91 -5.85 1.70
CA ARG A 120 5.03 -6.78 1.92
C ARG A 120 6.32 -6.10 2.40
N ARG A 121 6.42 -4.78 2.37
CA ARG A 121 7.69 -4.06 2.54
C ARG A 121 7.94 -3.51 3.94
N SER A 122 6.94 -3.27 4.74
CA SER A 122 7.11 -2.81 6.12
C SER A 122 7.02 -3.97 7.10
N LEU A 123 7.99 -4.09 7.99
CA LEU A 123 7.95 -5.07 9.10
C LEU A 123 6.73 -4.85 10.01
N PHE A 124 6.27 -3.61 10.07
CA PHE A 124 5.14 -3.20 10.89
C PHE A 124 3.79 -3.68 10.34
N PHE A 125 3.59 -3.60 9.01
CA PHE A 125 2.32 -3.99 8.37
C PHE A 125 2.29 -5.45 7.88
N LYS A 126 3.36 -6.21 8.02
CA LYS A 126 3.43 -7.62 7.57
C LYS A 126 2.35 -8.54 8.14
N LYS A 127 1.67 -8.08 9.19
CA LYS A 127 0.71 -8.86 9.96
C LYS A 127 -0.72 -8.30 9.89
N MET A 128 -0.95 -7.27 9.09
CA MET A 128 -2.25 -6.66 8.90
C MET A 128 -2.68 -6.81 7.44
N GLN A 129 -3.89 -7.27 7.23
CA GLN A 129 -4.51 -7.37 5.92
C GLN A 129 -5.84 -6.61 5.93
N ILE A 130 -6.12 -5.92 4.84
CA ILE A 130 -7.43 -5.35 4.56
C ILE A 130 -7.96 -6.08 3.34
N VAL A 131 -9.12 -6.72 3.51
CA VAL A 131 -9.83 -7.42 2.45
C VAL A 131 -11.12 -6.70 2.13
N ARG A 132 -11.60 -6.87 0.90
CA ARG A 132 -12.87 -6.31 0.46
C ARG A 132 -13.81 -7.39 -0.05
N GLY A 133 -15.10 -7.11 0.07
CA GLY A 133 -16.16 -7.92 -0.49
C GLY A 133 -17.36 -7.06 -0.86
N CYS A 134 -18.37 -7.68 -1.45
CA CYS A 134 -19.61 -7.05 -1.87
C CYS A 134 -20.82 -7.73 -1.25
N ASP A 135 -21.66 -6.99 -0.54
CA ASP A 135 -23.05 -7.38 -0.25
C ASP A 135 -23.91 -6.99 -1.46
N ALA A 136 -24.03 -7.89 -2.42
CA ALA A 136 -24.76 -7.65 -3.66
C ALA A 136 -26.25 -7.33 -3.43
N LYS A 137 -26.86 -7.89 -2.37
CA LYS A 137 -28.26 -7.65 -2.03
C LYS A 137 -28.52 -6.19 -1.64
N ARG A 138 -27.53 -5.57 -0.96
CA ARG A 138 -27.68 -4.20 -0.46
C ARG A 138 -26.89 -3.18 -1.27
N ASN A 139 -26.12 -3.63 -2.26
CA ASN A 139 -25.17 -2.83 -3.03
C ASN A 139 -24.19 -2.07 -2.13
N VAL A 140 -23.51 -2.82 -1.25
CA VAL A 140 -22.59 -2.30 -0.24
C VAL A 140 -21.24 -2.99 -0.38
N LEU A 141 -20.17 -2.21 -0.46
CA LEU A 141 -18.82 -2.72 -0.30
C LEU A 141 -18.53 -2.94 1.20
N VAL A 142 -17.96 -4.08 1.51
CA VAL A 142 -17.60 -4.47 2.88
C VAL A 142 -16.10 -4.64 2.96
N TYR A 143 -15.47 -3.89 3.84
CA TYR A 143 -14.04 -3.95 4.11
C TYR A 143 -13.82 -4.53 5.50
N MET A 144 -12.86 -5.45 5.62
CA MET A 144 -12.47 -6.02 6.89
C MET A 144 -10.95 -5.96 7.04
N VAL A 145 -10.50 -5.40 8.15
CA VAL A 145 -9.10 -5.48 8.56
C VAL A 145 -8.93 -6.57 9.61
N TYR A 146 -7.87 -7.34 9.51
CA TYR A 146 -7.52 -8.34 10.51
C TYR A 146 -5.99 -8.52 10.63
N SER A 147 -5.59 -9.11 11.75
CA SER A 147 -4.18 -9.43 12.02
C SER A 147 -3.90 -10.90 11.73
N ASP A 148 -2.83 -11.19 10.97
CA ASP A 148 -2.40 -12.56 10.64
C ASP A 148 -1.82 -13.33 11.83
N ARG A 149 -1.60 -12.68 12.97
CA ARG A 149 -0.94 -13.33 14.10
C ARG A 149 -1.95 -14.07 14.96
N LEU A 150 -1.97 -15.39 14.81
CA LEU A 150 -2.64 -16.31 15.71
C LEU A 150 -1.62 -16.82 16.74
N ILE A 151 -1.73 -16.41 18.00
CA ILE A 151 -1.03 -17.08 19.12
C ILE A 151 -2.00 -18.02 19.82
N GLU A 152 -3.20 -17.55 20.14
CA GLU A 152 -4.37 -18.31 20.60
C GLU A 152 -5.63 -17.48 20.37
N GLY A 153 -6.72 -18.14 19.93
CA GLY A 153 -8.01 -17.49 19.70
C GLY A 153 -8.21 -16.90 18.30
N SER A 154 -9.28 -16.15 18.13
CA SER A 154 -9.63 -15.49 16.86
C SER A 154 -8.78 -14.25 16.63
N PRO A 155 -8.38 -13.96 15.36
CA PRO A 155 -7.66 -12.74 15.05
C PRO A 155 -8.51 -11.51 15.40
N LYS A 156 -7.85 -10.46 15.89
CA LYS A 156 -8.47 -9.15 16.07
C LYS A 156 -8.87 -8.60 14.72
N ASN A 157 -10.09 -8.12 14.59
CA ASN A 157 -10.63 -7.63 13.34
C ASN A 157 -11.56 -6.44 13.55
N SER A 158 -11.77 -5.70 12.46
CA SER A 158 -12.77 -4.62 12.38
C SER A 158 -13.36 -4.58 10.99
N THR A 159 -14.65 -4.29 10.88
CA THR A 159 -15.39 -4.23 9.61
C THR A 159 -15.94 -2.85 9.38
N SER A 160 -15.85 -2.37 8.13
CA SER A 160 -16.44 -1.14 7.65
C SER A 160 -17.28 -1.39 6.41
N SER A 161 -18.45 -0.78 6.33
CA SER A 161 -19.38 -0.91 5.19
C SER A 161 -19.50 0.43 4.46
N VAL A 162 -19.43 0.40 3.13
CA VAL A 162 -19.54 1.56 2.24
C VAL A 162 -20.71 1.35 1.30
N PRO A 163 -21.90 1.91 1.57
CA PRO A 163 -23.00 1.91 0.63
C PRO A 163 -22.58 2.62 -0.67
N ILE A 164 -22.91 2.02 -1.82
CA ILE A 164 -22.65 2.63 -3.12
C ILE A 164 -23.83 3.53 -3.46
N MET A 165 -23.59 4.83 -3.37
CA MET A 165 -24.61 5.87 -3.53
C MET A 165 -24.28 6.79 -4.71
N PRO A 166 -25.30 7.45 -5.33
CA PRO A 166 -25.05 8.50 -6.30
C PRO A 166 -24.17 9.60 -5.70
N TRP A 167 -23.15 10.02 -6.44
CA TRP A 167 -22.26 11.09 -6.01
C TRP A 167 -22.60 12.41 -6.71
N GLY A 168 -23.50 13.17 -6.07
CA GLY A 168 -24.02 14.41 -6.64
C GLY A 168 -25.05 14.19 -7.76
N ALA A 169 -25.59 15.30 -8.28
CA ALA A 169 -26.69 15.26 -9.26
C ALA A 169 -26.28 14.74 -10.66
N ALA A 170 -24.99 14.73 -10.97
CA ALA A 170 -24.48 14.29 -12.26
C ALA A 170 -24.13 12.79 -12.31
N ASP A 171 -24.13 12.10 -11.18
CA ASP A 171 -23.78 10.67 -11.12
C ASP A 171 -25.03 9.80 -11.31
N ASN A 172 -25.46 9.69 -12.57
CA ASN A 172 -26.65 8.93 -12.94
C ASN A 172 -26.41 7.42 -13.11
N ALA A 173 -25.16 6.96 -13.02
CA ALA A 173 -24.77 5.58 -13.29
C ALA A 173 -24.16 4.91 -12.05
N VAL A 174 -24.97 4.70 -11.02
CA VAL A 174 -24.54 3.96 -9.83
C VAL A 174 -24.26 2.50 -10.20
N GLN A 175 -23.01 2.08 -10.09
CA GLN A 175 -22.62 0.69 -10.34
C GLN A 175 -23.12 -0.25 -9.24
N LYS A 176 -23.44 -1.47 -9.61
CA LYS A 176 -23.81 -2.52 -8.65
C LYS A 176 -22.63 -3.43 -8.41
N CYS A 177 -22.14 -3.50 -7.19
CA CYS A 177 -20.96 -4.31 -6.87
C CYS A 177 -21.15 -5.80 -7.21
N GLY A 178 -22.39 -6.31 -7.17
CA GLY A 178 -22.69 -7.68 -7.54
C GLY A 178 -22.41 -8.04 -9.00
N GLU A 179 -22.32 -7.07 -9.90
CA GLU A 179 -21.96 -7.27 -11.31
C GLU A 179 -20.45 -7.49 -11.50
N PHE A 180 -19.66 -7.13 -10.49
CA PHE A 180 -18.20 -7.20 -10.49
C PHE A 180 -17.64 -8.31 -9.60
N VAL A 181 -18.47 -9.11 -8.95
CA VAL A 181 -18.04 -10.26 -8.14
C VAL A 181 -18.17 -11.54 -8.96
N HIS A 182 -17.13 -12.39 -8.87
CA HIS A 182 -17.12 -13.75 -9.42
C HIS A 182 -17.81 -14.73 -8.48
#